data_cb545760d13c492948c18187776d60aa
#
_entry.id   cb545760d13c492948c18187776d60aa
#
_cell.length_a   1.000
_cell.length_b   1.000
_cell.length_c   1.000
_cell.angle_alpha   90.00
_cell.angle_beta   90.00
_cell.angle_gamma   90.00
#
_symmetry.space_group_name_H-M   'P 1'
#
loop_
_entity.id
_entity.type
_entity.pdbx_description
1 polymer ?
#
loop_
_entity_poly.entity_id
_entity_poly.type
_entity_poly.pdbx_seq_one_letter_code
_entity_poly.pdbx_strand_id
1 'polypeptide(L)'
;MNIHTLCLCGSGIEYHHCCGPFHSGEKIPATAEALMRSRYTAYALRNGAYLQETWDATKRPEKIDFSRENIDWLRLEIIETKKGGFKDSKGVVSFKAYFMQDGEEHVMNEISRFTKINGRWFYLDGVIKSIGKVGLQTNQGKNALCSCGSGKKFKRCCGAG
;
A
#
# COMPACT_ATOMS: atom_id res chain seq x y z
N MET A 1 -16.18 -2.60 -9.47
CA MET A 1 -15.90 -1.16 -9.38
C MET A 1 -16.42 -0.43 -10.60
N ASN A 2 -17.11 0.67 -10.37
CA ASN A 2 -17.65 1.47 -11.47
C ASN A 2 -16.50 2.19 -12.18
N ILE A 3 -16.54 2.26 -13.51
CA ILE A 3 -15.48 2.93 -14.29
C ILE A 3 -15.35 4.41 -13.96
N HIS A 4 -16.40 5.03 -13.46
CA HIS A 4 -16.39 6.45 -13.09
C HIS A 4 -16.00 6.69 -11.65
N THR A 5 -15.72 5.63 -10.90
CA THR A 5 -15.32 5.75 -9.51
C THR A 5 -13.83 6.12 -9.46
N LEU A 6 -13.47 7.03 -8.56
CA LEU A 6 -12.07 7.37 -8.34
C LEU A 6 -11.30 6.13 -7.90
N CYS A 7 -10.06 6.03 -8.35
CA CYS A 7 -9.24 4.87 -8.03
C CYS A 7 -8.99 4.78 -6.54
N LEU A 8 -9.07 3.57 -6.00
CA LEU A 8 -8.85 3.32 -4.57
C LEU A 8 -7.43 3.65 -4.13
N CYS A 9 -6.50 3.78 -5.07
CA CYS A 9 -5.10 4.08 -4.73
C CYS A 9 -4.88 5.51 -4.26
N GLY A 10 -5.91 6.35 -4.31
CA GLY A 10 -5.81 7.71 -3.82
C GLY A 10 -5.21 8.71 -4.79
N SER A 11 -5.08 8.35 -6.06
CA SER A 11 -4.51 9.25 -7.07
C SER A 11 -5.41 10.42 -7.43
N GLY A 12 -6.72 10.31 -7.15
CA GLY A 12 -7.70 11.30 -7.59
C GLY A 12 -8.14 11.11 -9.03
N ILE A 13 -7.68 10.05 -9.68
CA ILE A 13 -7.99 9.73 -11.08
C ILE A 13 -8.97 8.57 -11.09
N GLU A 14 -9.88 8.56 -12.07
CA GLU A 14 -10.82 7.45 -12.19
C GLU A 14 -10.07 6.13 -12.42
N TYR A 15 -10.61 5.05 -11.87
CA TYR A 15 -9.96 3.74 -11.93
C TYR A 15 -9.53 3.34 -13.34
N HIS A 16 -10.43 3.47 -14.31
CA HIS A 16 -10.12 3.00 -15.67
C HIS A 16 -9.08 3.86 -16.41
N HIS A 17 -8.69 4.99 -15.81
CA HIS A 17 -7.59 5.83 -16.30
C HIS A 17 -6.38 5.76 -15.38
N CYS A 18 -6.45 5.01 -14.30
CA CYS A 18 -5.40 4.92 -13.28
C CYS A 18 -4.88 3.49 -13.18
N CYS A 19 -5.35 2.74 -12.19
CA CYS A 19 -4.87 1.36 -11.98
C CYS A 19 -5.48 0.35 -12.95
N GLY A 20 -6.65 0.66 -13.52
CA GLY A 20 -7.31 -0.22 -14.46
C GLY A 20 -6.43 -0.67 -15.63
N PRO A 21 -5.77 0.26 -16.35
CA PRO A 21 -4.88 -0.12 -17.46
C PRO A 21 -3.73 -1.01 -17.04
N PHE A 22 -3.23 -0.87 -15.82
CA PHE A 22 -2.19 -1.77 -15.31
C PHE A 22 -2.76 -3.15 -15.05
N HIS A 23 -3.96 -3.22 -14.45
CA HIS A 23 -4.59 -4.50 -14.15
C HIS A 23 -4.97 -5.28 -15.41
N SER A 24 -5.35 -4.57 -16.46
CA SER A 24 -5.72 -5.21 -17.73
C SER A 24 -4.52 -5.61 -18.59
N GLY A 25 -3.34 -5.11 -18.24
CA GLY A 25 -2.13 -5.35 -19.03
C GLY A 25 -1.95 -4.37 -20.17
N GLU A 26 -2.82 -3.38 -20.30
CA GLU A 26 -2.71 -2.37 -21.35
C GLU A 26 -1.47 -1.51 -21.17
N LYS A 27 -1.10 -1.25 -19.90
CA LYS A 27 0.08 -0.48 -19.55
C LYS A 27 0.85 -1.17 -18.45
N ILE A 28 2.15 -0.86 -18.35
CA ILE A 28 2.96 -1.33 -17.21
C ILE A 28 3.38 -0.12 -16.39
N PRO A 29 3.44 -0.27 -15.06
CA PRO A 29 3.88 0.85 -14.21
C PRO A 29 5.31 1.27 -14.53
N ALA A 30 5.51 2.57 -14.69
CA ALA A 30 6.82 3.12 -15.06
C ALA A 30 7.70 3.42 -13.85
N THR A 31 7.13 3.44 -12.65
CA THR A 31 7.84 3.74 -11.41
C THR A 31 7.42 2.78 -10.32
N ALA A 32 8.26 2.70 -9.26
CA ALA A 32 7.91 1.87 -8.10
C ALA A 32 6.63 2.36 -7.44
N GLU A 33 6.43 3.68 -7.36
CA GLU A 33 5.21 4.22 -6.77
C GLU A 33 3.97 3.81 -7.57
N ALA A 34 4.04 3.89 -8.91
CA ALA A 34 2.90 3.49 -9.74
C ALA A 34 2.58 2.01 -9.53
N LEU A 35 3.61 1.17 -9.42
CA LEU A 35 3.40 -0.23 -9.12
C LEU A 35 2.77 -0.42 -7.74
N MET A 36 3.26 0.29 -6.72
CA MET A 36 2.71 0.19 -5.38
C MET A 36 1.22 0.53 -5.37
N ARG A 37 0.84 1.64 -6.00
CA ARG A 37 -0.56 2.05 -6.07
C ARG A 37 -1.43 1.01 -6.77
N SER A 38 -0.95 0.45 -7.87
CA SER A 38 -1.71 -0.56 -8.61
C SER A 38 -1.85 -1.87 -7.83
N ARG A 39 -0.83 -2.23 -7.06
CA ARG A 39 -0.90 -3.41 -6.21
C ARG A 39 -1.85 -3.21 -5.03
N TYR A 40 -1.86 -2.02 -4.44
CA TYR A 40 -2.82 -1.72 -3.38
C TYR A 40 -4.26 -1.89 -3.89
N THR A 41 -4.56 -1.32 -5.05
CA THR A 41 -5.89 -1.44 -5.64
C THR A 41 -6.20 -2.90 -5.97
N ALA A 42 -5.20 -3.67 -6.41
CA ALA A 42 -5.38 -5.09 -6.66
C ALA A 42 -5.74 -5.86 -5.38
N TYR A 43 -5.13 -5.52 -4.25
CA TYR A 43 -5.53 -6.11 -2.96
C TYR A 43 -6.97 -5.75 -2.62
N ALA A 44 -7.34 -4.50 -2.79
CA ALA A 44 -8.68 -4.04 -2.49
C ALA A 44 -9.73 -4.72 -3.36
N LEU A 45 -9.40 -5.00 -4.61
CA LEU A 45 -10.29 -5.67 -5.55
C LEU A 45 -10.12 -7.19 -5.57
N ARG A 46 -9.21 -7.71 -4.77
CA ARG A 46 -8.87 -9.13 -4.67
C ARG A 46 -8.41 -9.71 -6.01
N ASN A 47 -7.58 -8.95 -6.69
CA ASN A 47 -6.99 -9.37 -7.97
C ASN A 47 -5.66 -10.10 -7.73
N GLY A 48 -5.75 -11.37 -7.36
CA GLY A 48 -4.57 -12.17 -7.04
C GLY A 48 -3.66 -12.39 -8.23
N ALA A 49 -4.20 -12.47 -9.44
CA ALA A 49 -3.39 -12.67 -10.64
C ALA A 49 -2.43 -11.51 -10.84
N TYR A 50 -2.91 -10.28 -10.71
CA TYR A 50 -2.05 -9.11 -10.86
C TYR A 50 -0.98 -9.06 -9.77
N LEU A 51 -1.35 -9.39 -8.55
CA LEU A 51 -0.40 -9.41 -7.44
C LEU A 51 0.72 -10.42 -7.69
N GLN A 52 0.37 -11.62 -8.19
CA GLN A 52 1.38 -12.63 -8.48
C GLN A 52 2.27 -12.22 -9.64
N GLU A 53 1.70 -11.72 -10.73
CA GLU A 53 2.52 -11.38 -11.89
C GLU A 53 3.45 -10.19 -11.65
N THR A 54 3.13 -9.34 -10.66
CA THR A 54 3.97 -8.18 -10.31
C THR A 54 4.86 -8.42 -9.10
N TRP A 55 4.90 -9.65 -8.62
CA TRP A 55 5.75 -10.05 -7.50
C TRP A 55 7.03 -10.65 -8.06
N ASP A 56 8.18 -10.28 -7.52
CA ASP A 56 9.45 -10.85 -7.94
C ASP A 56 9.41 -12.37 -7.83
N ALA A 57 9.83 -13.06 -8.88
CA ALA A 57 9.69 -14.51 -8.98
C ALA A 57 10.40 -15.26 -7.84
N THR A 58 11.48 -14.69 -7.29
CA THR A 58 12.23 -15.34 -6.20
C THR A 58 11.51 -15.26 -4.87
N LYS A 59 10.54 -14.35 -4.74
CA LYS A 59 9.80 -14.14 -3.49
C LYS A 59 8.31 -14.46 -3.64
N ARG A 60 7.86 -14.70 -4.85
CA ARG A 60 6.45 -14.90 -5.16
C ARG A 60 5.87 -16.12 -4.46
N PRO A 61 4.73 -15.97 -3.74
CA PRO A 61 4.03 -17.13 -3.20
C PRO A 61 3.39 -17.91 -4.34
N GLU A 62 3.19 -19.20 -4.15
CA GLU A 62 2.52 -20.04 -5.14
C GLU A 62 1.11 -19.57 -5.44
N LYS A 63 0.42 -19.11 -4.39
CA LYS A 63 -0.98 -18.74 -4.50
C LYS A 63 -1.29 -17.61 -3.52
N ILE A 64 -2.15 -16.71 -3.95
CA ILE A 64 -2.68 -15.66 -3.07
C ILE A 64 -4.13 -16.01 -2.79
N ASP A 65 -4.44 -16.26 -1.52
CA ASP A 65 -5.75 -16.71 -1.09
C ASP A 65 -6.44 -15.64 -0.25
N PHE A 66 -7.56 -15.14 -0.74
CA PHE A 66 -8.36 -14.12 -0.06
C PHE A 66 -9.56 -14.71 0.70
N SER A 67 -9.72 -16.02 0.68
CA SER A 67 -10.92 -16.67 1.22
C SER A 67 -11.14 -16.41 2.71
N ARG A 68 -10.09 -16.15 3.46
CA ARG A 68 -10.17 -15.86 4.89
C ARG A 68 -9.99 -14.40 5.24
N GLU A 69 -9.86 -13.56 4.23
CA GLU A 69 -9.64 -12.15 4.46
C GLU A 69 -10.95 -11.46 4.79
N ASN A 70 -11.00 -10.80 5.94
CA ASN A 70 -12.16 -10.01 6.35
C ASN A 70 -11.79 -8.53 6.45
N ILE A 71 -10.87 -8.11 5.61
CA ILE A 71 -10.35 -6.75 5.58
C ILE A 71 -10.95 -6.01 4.40
N ASP A 72 -11.46 -4.81 4.64
CA ASP A 72 -11.92 -3.91 3.57
C ASP A 72 -10.95 -2.74 3.52
N TRP A 73 -10.21 -2.64 2.43
CA TRP A 73 -9.24 -1.57 2.27
C TRP A 73 -9.94 -0.25 2.02
N LEU A 74 -9.55 0.79 2.74
CA LEU A 74 -10.21 2.09 2.70
C LEU A 74 -9.46 3.12 1.88
N ARG A 75 -8.16 3.28 2.14
CA ARG A 75 -7.36 4.27 1.44
C ARG A 75 -5.88 4.00 1.62
N LEU A 76 -5.10 4.55 0.72
CA LEU A 76 -3.64 4.44 0.72
C LEU A 76 -3.05 5.84 0.84
N GLU A 77 -2.03 5.97 1.67
CA GLU A 77 -1.28 7.21 1.80
C GLU A 77 0.19 6.90 1.58
N ILE A 78 0.77 7.45 0.52
CA ILE A 78 2.20 7.32 0.25
C ILE A 78 2.92 8.33 1.13
N ILE A 79 3.83 7.86 1.95
CA ILE A 79 4.57 8.71 2.90
C ILE A 79 5.87 9.19 2.27
N GLU A 80 6.64 8.29 1.69
CA GLU A 80 7.93 8.62 1.13
C GLU A 80 8.32 7.63 0.05
N THR A 81 9.01 8.11 -0.97
CA THR A 81 9.59 7.24 -1.99
C THR A 81 11.08 7.54 -2.05
N LYS A 82 11.90 6.49 -2.18
CA LYS A 82 13.34 6.62 -2.37
C LYS A 82 13.70 5.88 -3.63
N LYS A 83 14.26 6.60 -4.60
CA LYS A 83 14.53 6.06 -5.93
C LYS A 83 13.23 5.51 -6.55
N GLY A 84 13.33 4.54 -7.43
CA GLY A 84 12.15 3.97 -8.05
C GLY A 84 11.62 4.74 -9.25
N GLY A 85 12.38 5.70 -9.76
CA GLY A 85 12.02 6.47 -10.93
C GLY A 85 12.39 5.78 -12.24
N PHE A 86 12.17 6.47 -13.35
CA PHE A 86 12.40 5.91 -14.68
C PHE A 86 13.81 5.36 -14.91
N LYS A 87 14.80 5.97 -14.27
CA LYS A 87 16.21 5.59 -14.47
C LYS A 87 16.74 4.66 -13.39
N ASP A 88 15.94 4.36 -12.40
CA ASP A 88 16.37 3.53 -11.30
C ASP A 88 16.04 2.07 -11.54
N SER A 89 16.81 1.17 -10.95
CA SER A 89 16.52 -0.26 -10.98
C SER A 89 16.04 -0.78 -9.65
N LYS A 90 16.01 0.07 -8.63
CA LYS A 90 15.52 -0.26 -7.30
C LYS A 90 14.75 0.93 -6.75
N GLY A 91 13.79 0.63 -5.88
CA GLY A 91 13.01 1.66 -5.25
C GLY A 91 12.44 1.19 -3.93
N VAL A 92 12.14 2.16 -3.07
CA VAL A 92 11.54 1.91 -1.75
C VAL A 92 10.35 2.85 -1.62
N VAL A 93 9.23 2.31 -1.17
CA VAL A 93 8.02 3.10 -0.92
C VAL A 93 7.57 2.85 0.50
N SER A 94 7.46 3.92 1.28
CA SER A 94 6.90 3.88 2.63
C SER A 94 5.47 4.38 2.55
N PHE A 95 4.54 3.66 3.15
CA PHE A 95 3.13 4.03 3.02
C PHE A 95 2.33 3.60 4.23
N LYS A 96 1.13 4.20 4.35
CA LYS A 96 0.11 3.80 5.28
C LYS A 96 -1.07 3.27 4.48
N ALA A 97 -1.57 2.11 4.86
CA ALA A 97 -2.76 1.54 4.25
C ALA A 97 -3.83 1.42 5.34
N TYR A 98 -4.97 2.02 5.10
CA TYR A 98 -6.06 2.04 6.06
C TYR A 98 -7.10 0.99 5.67
N PHE A 99 -7.60 0.28 6.67
CA PHE A 99 -8.57 -0.79 6.39
C PHE A 99 -9.57 -0.93 7.54
N MET A 100 -10.71 -1.50 7.21
CA MET A 100 -11.75 -1.81 8.17
C MET A 100 -11.69 -3.30 8.48
N GLN A 101 -11.74 -3.64 9.75
CA GLN A 101 -11.78 -5.02 10.18
C GLN A 101 -12.61 -5.09 11.47
N ASP A 102 -13.58 -6.00 11.48
CA ASP A 102 -14.47 -6.18 12.64
C ASP A 102 -15.12 -4.87 13.09
N GLY A 103 -15.52 -4.04 12.12
CA GLY A 103 -16.20 -2.78 12.39
C GLY A 103 -15.31 -1.65 12.88
N GLU A 104 -14.00 -1.85 12.88
CA GLU A 104 -13.06 -0.86 13.36
C GLU A 104 -12.03 -0.49 12.28
N GLU A 105 -11.66 0.78 12.23
CA GLU A 105 -10.66 1.23 11.28
C GLU A 105 -9.26 1.02 11.85
N HIS A 106 -8.39 0.49 11.01
CA HIS A 106 -6.99 0.21 11.34
C HIS A 106 -6.08 0.88 10.34
N VAL A 107 -4.81 1.04 10.70
CA VAL A 107 -3.79 1.55 9.81
C VAL A 107 -2.56 0.66 9.91
N MET A 108 -2.00 0.33 8.74
CA MET A 108 -0.77 -0.44 8.62
C MET A 108 0.30 0.47 8.03
N ASN A 109 1.44 0.55 8.69
CA ASN A 109 2.60 1.26 8.18
C ASN A 109 3.58 0.24 7.63
N GLU A 110 3.94 0.38 6.38
CA GLU A 110 4.84 -0.57 5.74
C GLU A 110 5.88 0.14 4.88
N ILE A 111 7.05 -0.49 4.77
CA ILE A 111 8.10 -0.07 3.85
C ILE A 111 8.30 -1.22 2.88
N SER A 112 8.06 -0.96 1.60
CA SER A 112 8.16 -1.97 0.55
C SER A 112 9.34 -1.70 -0.36
N ARG A 113 10.01 -2.78 -0.79
CA ARG A 113 11.11 -2.69 -1.72
C ARG A 113 10.68 -3.21 -3.08
N PHE A 114 11.18 -2.55 -4.12
CA PHE A 114 10.86 -2.87 -5.50
C PHE A 114 12.13 -3.00 -6.32
N THR A 115 12.06 -3.82 -7.35
CA THR A 115 13.19 -4.04 -8.25
C THR A 115 12.70 -3.97 -9.69
N LYS A 116 13.56 -3.51 -10.59
CA LYS A 116 13.23 -3.40 -12.01
C LYS A 116 14.05 -4.42 -12.78
N ILE A 117 13.37 -5.25 -13.53
CA ILE A 117 14.00 -6.32 -14.31
C ILE A 117 13.50 -6.21 -15.74
N ASN A 118 14.41 -6.09 -16.69
CA ASN A 118 14.06 -5.97 -18.10
C ASN A 118 13.02 -4.86 -18.35
N GLY A 119 13.22 -3.72 -17.69
CA GLY A 119 12.36 -2.56 -17.88
C GLY A 119 11.03 -2.60 -17.16
N ARG A 120 10.78 -3.64 -16.35
CA ARG A 120 9.52 -3.78 -15.63
C ARG A 120 9.74 -3.84 -14.13
N TRP A 121 8.91 -3.11 -13.39
CA TRP A 121 8.98 -3.09 -11.93
C TRP A 121 8.27 -4.28 -11.32
N PHE A 122 8.87 -4.83 -10.25
CA PHE A 122 8.31 -5.92 -9.45
C PHE A 122 8.40 -5.59 -7.97
N TYR A 123 7.42 -6.03 -7.22
CA TYR A 123 7.47 -5.98 -5.76
C TYR A 123 8.44 -7.06 -5.29
N LEU A 124 9.39 -6.67 -4.46
CA LEU A 124 10.37 -7.63 -3.95
C LEU A 124 9.95 -8.16 -2.58
N ASP A 125 9.85 -7.29 -1.59
CA ASP A 125 9.42 -7.64 -0.25
C ASP A 125 9.06 -6.37 0.51
N GLY A 126 8.59 -6.54 1.75
CA GLY A 126 8.25 -5.40 2.58
C GLY A 126 8.35 -5.73 4.06
N VAL A 127 8.41 -4.69 4.87
CA VAL A 127 8.46 -4.80 6.32
C VAL A 127 7.32 -3.96 6.89
N ILE A 128 6.46 -4.62 7.68
CA ILE A 128 5.39 -3.92 8.38
C ILE A 128 6.00 -3.30 9.64
N LYS A 129 5.96 -1.98 9.74
CA LYS A 129 6.52 -1.25 10.87
C LYS A 129 5.57 -1.18 12.05
N SER A 130 4.29 -1.06 11.77
CA SER A 130 3.26 -1.04 12.81
C SER A 130 1.91 -1.33 12.18
N ILE A 131 1.01 -1.84 13.00
CA ILE A 131 -0.37 -2.07 12.62
C ILE A 131 -1.21 -1.89 13.88
N GLY A 132 -2.33 -1.19 13.78
CA GLY A 132 -3.16 -0.96 14.94
C GLY A 132 -4.41 -0.15 14.63
N LYS A 133 -5.24 0.04 15.61
CA LYS A 133 -6.50 0.74 15.46
C LYS A 133 -6.30 2.24 15.34
N VAL A 134 -6.98 2.83 14.38
CA VAL A 134 -7.05 4.29 14.25
C VAL A 134 -7.94 4.80 15.39
N GLY A 135 -7.49 5.86 16.03
CA GLY A 135 -8.27 6.48 17.10
C GLY A 135 -7.85 6.07 18.50
N LEU A 136 -7.09 4.99 18.67
CA LEU A 136 -6.59 4.61 19.99
C LEU A 136 -5.75 5.73 20.60
N GLN A 137 -5.03 6.40 19.77
CA GLN A 137 -4.15 7.49 20.16
C GLN A 137 -4.89 8.68 20.77
N THR A 138 -6.17 8.80 20.49
CA THR A 138 -6.96 9.91 21.05
C THR A 138 -7.18 9.77 22.53
N ASN A 139 -7.05 8.56 23.04
CA ASN A 139 -7.22 8.27 24.47
C ASN A 139 -5.90 8.12 25.17
N GLN A 140 -4.84 8.41 24.50
CA GLN A 140 -3.52 8.13 25.00
C GLN A 140 -3.07 9.17 26.00
N GLY A 141 -2.47 8.69 27.04
CA GLY A 141 -1.71 9.54 27.91
C GLY A 141 -0.40 9.89 27.21
N LYS A 142 0.46 10.59 27.91
CA LYS A 142 1.72 11.07 27.34
C LYS A 142 2.64 9.92 26.90
N ASN A 143 2.48 8.75 27.45
CA ASN A 143 3.34 7.62 27.17
C ASN A 143 2.77 6.66 26.14
N ALA A 144 1.57 6.93 25.64
CA ALA A 144 0.95 6.08 24.64
C ALA A 144 1.52 6.38 23.26
N LEU A 145 1.37 5.42 22.36
CA LEU A 145 1.83 5.60 20.98
C LEU A 145 1.05 6.71 20.30
N CYS A 146 1.76 7.44 19.43
CA CYS A 146 1.17 8.57 18.75
C CYS A 146 0.13 8.14 17.72
N SER A 147 -0.87 8.99 17.55
CA SER A 147 -1.95 8.81 16.60
C SER A 147 -1.50 8.80 15.15
N CYS A 148 -0.35 9.39 14.86
CA CYS A 148 0.14 9.45 13.49
C CYS A 148 0.68 8.09 13.00
N GLY A 149 0.68 7.07 13.85
CA GLY A 149 1.17 5.76 13.47
C GLY A 149 2.67 5.66 13.35
N SER A 150 3.40 6.64 13.87
CA SER A 150 4.86 6.66 13.77
C SER A 150 5.54 5.62 14.66
N GLY A 151 4.81 5.04 15.60
CA GLY A 151 5.37 4.16 16.61
C GLY A 151 5.98 4.90 17.78
N LYS A 152 5.98 6.22 17.75
CA LYS A 152 6.47 7.03 18.86
C LYS A 152 5.37 7.22 19.88
N LYS A 153 5.76 7.50 21.11
CA LYS A 153 4.79 7.85 22.13
C LYS A 153 4.11 9.15 21.74
N PHE A 154 2.86 9.29 22.13
CA PHE A 154 2.06 10.46 21.79
C PHE A 154 2.80 11.77 22.07
N LYS A 155 3.40 11.91 23.25
CA LYS A 155 4.11 13.13 23.61
C LYS A 155 5.35 13.40 22.76
N ARG A 156 5.86 12.39 22.05
CA ARG A 156 7.04 12.54 21.19
C ARG A 156 6.69 12.69 19.72
N CYS A 157 5.43 12.73 19.42
CA CYS A 157 4.97 12.87 18.05
C CYS A 157 3.84 13.90 18.02
N CYS A 158 2.60 13.46 17.87
CA CYS A 158 1.48 14.38 17.81
C CYS A 158 1.21 15.10 19.14
N GLY A 159 1.47 14.43 20.26
CA GLY A 159 1.30 15.05 21.58
C GLY A 159 2.37 16.06 21.91
N ALA A 160 3.51 15.97 21.26
CA ALA A 160 4.61 16.91 21.44
C ALA A 160 4.67 17.91 20.30
N GLY A 161 3.94 17.65 19.30
CA GLY A 161 3.94 18.51 18.12
C GLY A 161 3.19 17.91 17.00
#